data_0ea9d9ee8320f280e2f74249ccef3bf1
#
_entry.id   0ea9d9ee8320f280e2f74249ccef3bf1
#
_cell.length_a   1.000
_cell.length_b   1.000
_cell.length_c   1.000
_cell.angle_alpha   90.00
_cell.angle_beta   90.00
_cell.angle_gamma   90.00
#
_symmetry.space_group_name_H-M   'P 1'
#
loop_
_entity.id
_entity.type
_entity.pdbx_description
1 polymer ?
#
loop_
_entity_poly.entity_id
_entity_poly.type
_entity_poly.pdbx_seq_one_letter_code
_entity_poly.pdbx_strand_id
1 'polypeptide(L)'
;MTNEPPFTILGASGWIGSALVAGLQRQGNSVNAIDRTSLSSWLSSNRPTGTVVYAIGMTSDFRQRPHETVEAHVSLLSQVIQRKGLEDLVLISSTRVYARSQNTSEDSALPCQSTDPSDIYNISKLLGEALILQDPRPGLKVVRLSNVIGQGQPKTTFIGSVLSEARRTGCVNIKQPPTTTK
;
A
#
# COMPACT_ATOMS: atom_id res chain seq x y z
N MET A 1 -29.29 11.05 7.88
CA MET A 1 -28.36 9.97 7.46
C MET A 1 -27.90 10.31 6.07
N THR A 2 -26.65 10.69 5.89
CA THR A 2 -26.08 11.04 4.61
C THR A 2 -26.12 9.82 3.70
N ASN A 3 -26.75 9.98 2.54
CA ASN A 3 -26.94 8.91 1.54
C ASN A 3 -25.64 8.69 0.71
N GLU A 4 -24.49 9.00 1.30
CA GLU A 4 -23.19 8.86 0.66
C GLU A 4 -22.73 7.39 0.71
N PRO A 5 -22.15 6.87 -0.38
CA PRO A 5 -21.64 5.53 -0.38
C PRO A 5 -20.53 5.38 0.67
N PRO A 6 -20.45 4.23 1.38
CA PRO A 6 -19.46 4.03 2.42
C PRO A 6 -18.04 3.99 1.83
N PHE A 7 -17.05 4.29 2.65
CA PHE A 7 -15.67 3.88 2.35
C PHE A 7 -15.51 2.39 2.64
N THR A 8 -14.79 1.68 1.78
CA THR A 8 -14.36 0.30 2.04
C THR A 8 -12.85 0.24 2.13
N ILE A 9 -12.30 -0.11 3.29
CA ILE A 9 -10.87 -0.21 3.52
C ILE A 9 -10.45 -1.67 3.51
N LEU A 10 -9.76 -2.09 2.44
CA LEU A 10 -9.18 -3.44 2.34
C LEU A 10 -7.80 -3.46 3.00
N GLY A 11 -7.58 -4.41 3.90
CA GLY A 11 -6.40 -4.43 4.77
C GLY A 11 -6.59 -3.59 6.03
N ALA A 12 -7.82 -3.47 6.52
CA ALA A 12 -8.21 -2.65 7.68
C ALA A 12 -7.49 -3.02 8.99
N SER A 13 -7.01 -4.25 9.14
CA SER A 13 -6.21 -4.70 10.30
C SER A 13 -4.73 -4.29 10.23
N GLY A 14 -4.24 -3.83 9.06
CA GLY A 14 -2.89 -3.31 8.91
C GLY A 14 -2.73 -1.92 9.53
N TRP A 15 -1.49 -1.49 9.77
CA TRP A 15 -1.22 -0.20 10.40
C TRP A 15 -1.80 0.99 9.63
N ILE A 16 -1.59 1.06 8.30
CA ILE A 16 -2.17 2.12 7.46
C ILE A 16 -3.69 1.99 7.38
N GLY A 17 -4.20 0.77 7.14
CA GLY A 17 -5.63 0.52 7.02
C GLY A 17 -6.40 0.88 8.28
N SER A 18 -5.90 0.50 9.46
CA SER A 18 -6.53 0.84 10.74
C SER A 18 -6.53 2.34 11.03
N ALA A 19 -5.44 3.04 10.66
CA ALA A 19 -5.36 4.50 10.77
C ALA A 19 -6.38 5.21 9.87
N LEU A 20 -6.56 4.70 8.63
CA LEU A 20 -7.58 5.21 7.71
C LEU A 20 -9.00 4.99 8.23
N VAL A 21 -9.30 3.78 8.73
CA VAL A 21 -10.60 3.48 9.35
C VAL A 21 -10.90 4.46 10.48
N ALA A 22 -9.97 4.58 11.44
CA ALA A 22 -10.14 5.49 12.57
C ALA A 22 -10.24 6.96 12.16
N GLY A 23 -9.49 7.38 11.15
CA GLY A 23 -9.52 8.75 10.62
C GLY A 23 -10.86 9.10 9.98
N LEU A 24 -11.35 8.24 9.09
CA LEU A 24 -12.61 8.43 8.40
C LEU A 24 -13.82 8.40 9.35
N GLN A 25 -13.83 7.45 10.31
CA GLN A 25 -14.89 7.37 11.30
C GLN A 25 -14.95 8.62 12.20
N ARG A 26 -13.79 9.18 12.60
CA ARG A 26 -13.75 10.44 13.36
C ARG A 26 -14.34 11.63 12.59
N GLN A 27 -14.28 11.58 11.26
CA GLN A 27 -14.90 12.57 10.37
C GLN A 27 -16.39 12.31 10.12
N GLY A 28 -16.97 11.29 10.75
CA GLY A 28 -18.39 10.94 10.60
C GLY A 28 -18.71 10.09 9.37
N ASN A 29 -17.70 9.58 8.65
CA ASN A 29 -17.92 8.74 7.48
C ASN A 29 -18.31 7.32 7.86
N SER A 30 -19.19 6.69 7.06
CA SER A 30 -19.45 5.27 7.11
C SER A 30 -18.28 4.49 6.50
N VAL A 31 -17.77 3.48 7.23
CA VAL A 31 -16.58 2.72 6.81
C VAL A 31 -16.82 1.22 6.93
N ASN A 32 -16.68 0.51 5.82
CA ASN A 32 -16.58 -0.95 5.79
C ASN A 32 -15.11 -1.34 5.99
N ALA A 33 -14.77 -1.86 7.15
CA ALA A 33 -13.43 -2.35 7.47
C ALA A 33 -13.30 -3.83 7.09
N ILE A 34 -12.52 -4.11 6.04
CA ILE A 34 -12.33 -5.46 5.50
C ILE A 34 -10.91 -5.93 5.81
N ASP A 35 -10.82 -6.96 6.60
CA ASP A 35 -9.58 -7.67 6.94
C ASP A 35 -9.38 -8.94 6.08
N ARG A 36 -8.34 -9.71 6.38
CA ARG A 36 -8.04 -10.96 5.66
C ARG A 36 -9.15 -12.00 5.79
N THR A 37 -9.82 -12.06 6.92
CA THR A 37 -10.85 -13.08 7.20
C THR A 37 -12.17 -12.77 6.49
N SER A 38 -12.50 -11.51 6.33
CA SER A 38 -13.73 -11.01 5.72
C SER A 38 -13.61 -10.75 4.19
N LEU A 39 -12.38 -10.74 3.64
CA LEU A 39 -12.14 -10.39 2.24
C LEU A 39 -12.87 -11.30 1.25
N SER A 40 -12.82 -12.62 1.44
CA SER A 40 -13.46 -13.57 0.54
C SER A 40 -14.98 -13.39 0.49
N SER A 41 -15.61 -13.21 1.64
CA SER A 41 -17.05 -12.95 1.72
C SER A 41 -17.42 -11.59 1.12
N TRP A 42 -16.57 -10.58 1.29
CA TRP A 42 -16.78 -9.28 0.67
C TRP A 42 -16.66 -9.35 -0.85
N LEU A 43 -15.66 -10.05 -1.40
CA LEU A 43 -15.50 -10.26 -2.84
C LEU A 43 -16.73 -10.91 -3.49
N SER A 44 -17.33 -11.88 -2.80
CA SER A 44 -18.51 -12.60 -3.28
C SER A 44 -19.83 -11.85 -3.03
N SER A 45 -19.82 -10.76 -2.27
CA SER A 45 -21.04 -10.03 -1.94
C SER A 45 -21.43 -9.02 -3.04
N ASN A 46 -22.72 -8.69 -3.10
CA ASN A 46 -23.23 -7.61 -3.95
C ASN A 46 -23.43 -6.29 -3.17
N ARG A 47 -22.79 -6.14 -2.01
CA ARG A 47 -22.90 -4.91 -1.21
C ARG A 47 -22.27 -3.73 -1.96
N PRO A 48 -22.82 -2.51 -1.82
CA PRO A 48 -22.19 -1.30 -2.34
C PRO A 48 -20.75 -1.19 -1.84
N THR A 49 -19.86 -0.76 -2.71
CA THR A 49 -18.43 -0.63 -2.38
C THR A 49 -18.09 0.75 -1.83
N GLY A 50 -18.79 1.77 -2.32
CA GLY A 50 -18.34 3.13 -2.15
C GLY A 50 -16.93 3.32 -2.70
N THR A 51 -16.18 4.22 -2.11
CA THR A 51 -14.75 4.40 -2.45
C THR A 51 -13.92 3.31 -1.76
N VAL A 52 -13.35 2.42 -2.55
CA VAL A 52 -12.47 1.36 -2.04
C VAL A 52 -11.04 1.88 -1.88
N VAL A 53 -10.44 1.69 -0.71
CA VAL A 53 -9.01 1.94 -0.51
C VAL A 53 -8.30 0.59 -0.35
N TYR A 54 -7.43 0.26 -1.30
CA TYR A 54 -6.64 -0.96 -1.26
C TYR A 54 -5.35 -0.71 -0.48
N ALA A 55 -5.37 -1.04 0.82
CA ALA A 55 -4.25 -0.92 1.74
C ALA A 55 -3.60 -2.28 2.09
N ILE A 56 -3.92 -3.33 1.32
CA ILE A 56 -3.26 -4.64 1.47
C ILE A 56 -1.85 -4.54 0.89
N GLY A 57 -0.87 -5.02 1.65
CA GLY A 57 0.52 -5.00 1.20
C GLY A 57 1.42 -5.77 2.16
N MET A 58 2.70 -5.81 1.80
CA MET A 58 3.75 -6.46 2.58
C MET A 58 4.60 -5.44 3.32
N THR A 59 5.15 -5.86 4.43
CA THR A 59 6.10 -5.10 5.26
C THR A 59 7.55 -5.40 4.87
N SER A 60 8.51 -5.17 5.75
CA SER A 60 9.94 -5.32 5.50
C SER A 60 10.41 -6.74 5.19
N ASP A 61 9.59 -7.76 5.47
CA ASP A 61 9.86 -9.19 5.26
C ASP A 61 9.54 -9.72 3.85
N PHE A 62 9.19 -8.83 2.92
CA PHE A 62 8.78 -9.20 1.55
C PHE A 62 9.82 -10.03 0.80
N ARG A 63 11.13 -9.88 1.12
CA ARG A 63 12.21 -10.67 0.49
C ARG A 63 12.16 -12.15 0.87
N GLN A 64 11.74 -12.46 2.09
CA GLN A 64 11.56 -13.82 2.59
C GLN A 64 10.22 -14.43 2.16
N ARG A 65 9.29 -13.59 1.67
CA ARG A 65 7.91 -13.96 1.34
C ARG A 65 7.52 -13.47 -0.05
N PRO A 66 8.25 -13.87 -1.12
CA PRO A 66 8.01 -13.35 -2.48
C PRO A 66 6.63 -13.71 -3.02
N HIS A 67 6.15 -14.93 -2.77
CA HIS A 67 4.84 -15.38 -3.25
C HIS A 67 3.70 -14.59 -2.61
N GLU A 68 3.74 -14.40 -1.30
CA GLU A 68 2.75 -13.59 -0.59
C GLU A 68 2.84 -12.10 -0.98
N THR A 69 4.02 -11.64 -1.38
CA THR A 69 4.19 -10.28 -1.90
C THR A 69 3.44 -10.10 -3.23
N VAL A 70 3.60 -11.04 -4.16
CA VAL A 70 2.86 -11.05 -5.43
C VAL A 70 1.37 -11.22 -5.19
N GLU A 71 0.97 -12.13 -4.31
CA GLU A 71 -0.43 -12.33 -3.94
C GLU A 71 -1.06 -11.02 -3.42
N ALA A 72 -0.42 -10.35 -2.47
CA ALA A 72 -0.93 -9.14 -1.86
C ALA A 72 -0.96 -7.93 -2.82
N HIS A 73 0.03 -7.80 -3.72
CA HIS A 73 0.16 -6.62 -4.56
C HIS A 73 -0.53 -6.78 -5.93
N VAL A 74 -0.73 -8.01 -6.40
CA VAL A 74 -1.17 -8.28 -7.77
C VAL A 74 -2.42 -9.18 -7.81
N SER A 75 -2.34 -10.42 -7.30
CA SER A 75 -3.40 -11.39 -7.48
C SER A 75 -4.70 -10.97 -6.80
N LEU A 76 -4.65 -10.57 -5.53
CA LEU A 76 -5.80 -10.06 -4.80
C LEU A 76 -6.32 -8.74 -5.37
N LEU A 77 -5.42 -7.84 -5.78
CA LEU A 77 -5.81 -6.59 -6.43
C LEU A 77 -6.58 -6.85 -7.72
N SER A 78 -6.11 -7.79 -8.55
CA SER A 78 -6.80 -8.19 -9.79
C SER A 78 -8.21 -8.70 -9.52
N GLN A 79 -8.41 -9.51 -8.47
CA GLN A 79 -9.73 -9.97 -8.06
C GLN A 79 -10.64 -8.82 -7.61
N VAL A 80 -10.07 -7.87 -6.85
CA VAL A 80 -10.79 -6.67 -6.39
C VAL A 80 -11.24 -5.80 -7.56
N ILE A 81 -10.36 -5.55 -8.53
CA ILE A 81 -10.67 -4.74 -9.72
C ILE A 81 -11.83 -5.35 -10.52
N GLN A 82 -11.87 -6.69 -10.59
CA GLN A 82 -12.92 -7.42 -11.33
C GLN A 82 -14.24 -7.55 -10.55
N ARG A 83 -14.29 -7.09 -9.30
CA ARG A 83 -15.50 -7.16 -8.50
C ARG A 83 -16.63 -6.35 -9.11
N LYS A 84 -17.79 -6.99 -9.26
CA LYS A 84 -19.00 -6.33 -9.80
C LYS A 84 -19.41 -5.14 -8.93
N GLY A 85 -19.71 -4.01 -9.57
CA GLY A 85 -20.13 -2.78 -8.89
C GLY A 85 -19.01 -1.99 -8.25
N LEU A 86 -17.74 -2.29 -8.56
CA LEU A 86 -16.61 -1.44 -8.21
C LEU A 86 -16.49 -0.30 -9.24
N GLU A 87 -16.63 0.94 -8.78
CA GLU A 87 -16.49 2.15 -9.60
C GLU A 87 -15.26 2.98 -9.19
N ASP A 88 -15.02 3.09 -7.89
CA ASP A 88 -13.95 3.90 -7.33
C ASP A 88 -12.98 3.06 -6.49
N LEU A 89 -11.68 3.16 -6.81
CA LEU A 89 -10.62 2.51 -6.05
C LEU A 89 -9.37 3.37 -5.99
N VAL A 90 -8.79 3.46 -4.80
CA VAL A 90 -7.49 4.07 -4.55
C VAL A 90 -6.49 2.96 -4.15
N LEU A 91 -5.53 2.67 -5.03
CA LEU A 91 -4.42 1.77 -4.72
C LEU A 91 -3.36 2.50 -3.91
N ILE A 92 -3.04 2.00 -2.74
CA ILE A 92 -1.88 2.48 -1.98
C ILE A 92 -0.62 1.78 -2.49
N SER A 93 0.16 2.54 -3.26
CA SER A 93 1.49 2.17 -3.72
C SER A 93 2.57 2.82 -2.84
N SER A 94 3.80 2.89 -3.30
CA SER A 94 4.95 3.36 -2.51
C SER A 94 5.95 4.15 -3.36
N THR A 95 6.50 5.23 -2.83
CA THR A 95 7.63 5.94 -3.45
C THR A 95 8.90 5.08 -3.54
N ARG A 96 8.93 3.89 -2.91
CA ARG A 96 10.01 2.92 -3.09
C ARG A 96 10.22 2.51 -4.55
N VAL A 97 9.19 2.60 -5.41
CA VAL A 97 9.29 2.32 -6.85
C VAL A 97 10.32 3.22 -7.55
N TYR A 98 10.66 4.37 -6.97
CA TYR A 98 11.70 5.28 -7.46
C TYR A 98 13.14 4.90 -7.04
N ALA A 99 13.34 3.81 -6.29
CA ALA A 99 14.64 3.48 -5.68
C ALA A 99 15.83 3.41 -6.65
N ARG A 100 15.57 3.12 -7.94
CA ARG A 100 16.58 3.07 -9.00
C ARG A 100 16.47 4.21 -10.01
N SER A 101 15.52 5.12 -9.83
CA SER A 101 15.30 6.25 -10.74
C SER A 101 16.12 7.46 -10.29
N GLN A 102 16.67 8.19 -11.26
CA GLN A 102 17.29 9.50 -11.01
C GLN A 102 16.26 10.63 -10.98
N ASN A 103 15.08 10.40 -11.55
CA ASN A 103 13.97 11.32 -11.57
C ASN A 103 12.77 10.71 -10.83
N THR A 104 12.14 11.48 -9.97
CA THR A 104 10.99 11.07 -9.15
C THR A 104 9.67 11.67 -9.61
N SER A 105 9.62 12.20 -10.85
CA SER A 105 8.36 12.56 -11.50
C SER A 105 7.48 11.32 -11.69
N GLU A 106 6.18 11.49 -11.62
CA GLU A 106 5.21 10.39 -11.75
C GLU A 106 5.31 9.68 -13.11
N ASP A 107 5.66 10.44 -14.17
CA ASP A 107 5.82 9.96 -15.55
C ASP A 107 7.21 9.38 -15.85
N SER A 108 8.10 9.33 -14.88
CA SER A 108 9.46 8.84 -15.09
C SER A 108 9.49 7.35 -15.34
N ALA A 109 10.43 6.92 -16.19
CA ALA A 109 10.77 5.50 -16.30
C ALA A 109 11.26 4.96 -14.94
N LEU A 110 10.75 3.82 -14.52
CA LEU A 110 11.03 3.20 -13.24
C LEU A 110 11.80 1.88 -13.44
N PRO A 111 13.15 1.93 -13.46
CA PRO A 111 13.98 0.75 -13.67
C PRO A 111 13.83 -0.27 -12.55
N CYS A 112 13.73 -1.55 -12.92
CA CYS A 112 13.74 -2.69 -12.00
C CYS A 112 14.73 -3.75 -12.49
N GLN A 113 15.27 -4.54 -11.55
CA GLN A 113 16.20 -5.62 -11.83
C GLN A 113 15.66 -6.94 -11.28
N SER A 114 15.22 -7.85 -12.12
CA SER A 114 14.57 -9.11 -11.73
C SER A 114 15.47 -10.05 -10.91
N THR A 115 16.79 -9.88 -10.99
CA THR A 115 17.77 -10.65 -10.24
C THR A 115 18.07 -10.09 -8.84
N ASP A 116 17.57 -8.89 -8.52
CA ASP A 116 17.68 -8.33 -7.17
C ASP A 116 16.46 -8.72 -6.33
N PRO A 117 16.65 -9.47 -5.23
CA PRO A 117 15.54 -9.85 -4.35
C PRO A 117 14.77 -8.66 -3.77
N SER A 118 15.37 -7.46 -3.75
CA SER A 118 14.72 -6.24 -3.30
C SER A 118 13.70 -5.72 -4.29
N ASP A 119 13.84 -6.04 -5.57
CA ASP A 119 12.97 -5.52 -6.62
C ASP A 119 11.68 -6.32 -6.80
N ILE A 120 11.52 -7.49 -6.18
CA ILE A 120 10.22 -8.18 -6.17
C ILE A 120 9.11 -7.26 -5.64
N TYR A 121 9.42 -6.43 -4.62
CA TYR A 121 8.48 -5.44 -4.11
C TYR A 121 8.16 -4.37 -5.16
N ASN A 122 9.18 -3.78 -5.79
CA ASN A 122 9.01 -2.72 -6.77
C ASN A 122 8.26 -3.23 -8.00
N ILE A 123 8.67 -4.38 -8.55
CA ILE A 123 8.04 -5.01 -9.71
C ILE A 123 6.56 -5.32 -9.44
N SER A 124 6.25 -5.92 -8.29
CA SER A 124 4.86 -6.25 -7.95
C SER A 124 4.00 -5.01 -7.69
N LYS A 125 4.56 -3.95 -7.09
CA LYS A 125 3.85 -2.66 -6.95
C LYS A 125 3.58 -2.03 -8.31
N LEU A 126 4.57 -1.97 -9.20
CA LEU A 126 4.42 -1.41 -10.54
C LEU A 126 3.42 -2.21 -11.38
N LEU A 127 3.39 -3.54 -11.24
CA LEU A 127 2.39 -4.34 -11.91
C LEU A 127 0.98 -4.04 -11.38
N GLY A 128 0.82 -3.88 -10.06
CA GLY A 128 -0.44 -3.42 -9.47
C GLY A 128 -0.86 -2.04 -9.95
N GLU A 129 0.07 -1.08 -10.05
CA GLU A 129 -0.20 0.23 -10.64
C GLU A 129 -0.63 0.13 -12.10
N ALA A 130 0.03 -0.71 -12.89
CA ALA A 130 -0.32 -0.93 -14.31
C ALA A 130 -1.73 -1.48 -14.46
N LEU A 131 -2.18 -2.39 -13.59
CA LEU A 131 -3.56 -2.89 -13.60
C LEU A 131 -4.58 -1.77 -13.37
N ILE A 132 -4.27 -0.82 -12.50
CA ILE A 132 -5.14 0.34 -12.21
C ILE A 132 -5.11 1.34 -13.37
N LEU A 133 -3.93 1.71 -13.85
CA LEU A 133 -3.75 2.76 -14.85
C LEU A 133 -4.20 2.37 -16.27
N GLN A 134 -4.27 1.06 -16.56
CA GLN A 134 -4.81 0.55 -17.84
C GLN A 134 -6.33 0.32 -17.78
N ASP A 135 -6.95 0.41 -16.63
CA ASP A 135 -8.40 0.25 -16.50
C ASP A 135 -9.11 1.52 -17.00
N PRO A 136 -10.14 1.42 -17.87
CA PRO A 136 -10.79 2.59 -18.44
C PRO A 136 -11.67 3.38 -17.46
N ARG A 137 -11.92 2.85 -16.25
CA ARG A 137 -12.75 3.53 -15.24
C ARG A 137 -12.01 4.72 -14.64
N PRO A 138 -12.56 5.94 -14.68
CA PRO A 138 -11.88 7.16 -14.19
C PRO A 138 -11.77 7.20 -12.65
N GLY A 139 -12.54 6.38 -11.94
CA GLY A 139 -12.51 6.29 -10.47
C GLY A 139 -11.35 5.50 -9.92
N LEU A 140 -10.58 4.79 -10.76
CA LEU A 140 -9.41 4.03 -10.31
C LEU A 140 -8.16 4.91 -10.27
N LYS A 141 -7.52 4.97 -9.11
CA LYS A 141 -6.39 5.89 -8.83
C LYS A 141 -5.26 5.18 -8.11
N VAL A 142 -4.05 5.67 -8.31
CA VAL A 142 -2.84 5.22 -7.61
C VAL A 142 -2.31 6.35 -6.73
N VAL A 143 -1.92 6.03 -5.49
CA VAL A 143 -1.24 6.96 -4.58
C VAL A 143 0.06 6.32 -4.11
N ARG A 144 1.20 6.90 -4.47
CA ARG A 144 2.53 6.46 -4.01
C ARG A 144 2.86 7.13 -2.68
N LEU A 145 2.70 6.40 -1.58
CA LEU A 145 3.04 6.91 -0.25
C LEU A 145 4.55 6.88 -0.02
N SER A 146 5.05 7.94 0.58
CA SER A 146 6.40 8.02 1.14
C SER A 146 6.47 7.32 2.51
N ASN A 147 7.48 7.64 3.34
CA ASN A 147 7.56 7.15 4.71
C ASN A 147 6.39 7.70 5.53
N VAL A 148 5.45 6.82 5.86
CA VAL A 148 4.32 7.17 6.73
C VAL A 148 4.80 7.19 8.17
N ILE A 149 4.39 8.20 8.92
CA ILE A 149 4.73 8.39 10.33
C ILE A 149 3.43 8.57 11.11
N GLY A 150 3.32 7.91 12.26
CA GLY A 150 2.12 8.05 13.08
C GLY A 150 2.14 7.22 14.35
N GLN A 151 1.10 7.38 15.15
CA GLN A 151 0.91 6.62 16.37
C GLN A 151 0.81 5.12 16.08
N GLY A 152 1.39 4.28 16.94
CA GLY A 152 1.39 2.83 16.74
C GLY A 152 2.28 2.34 15.60
N GLN A 153 3.20 3.17 15.13
CA GLN A 153 4.11 2.83 14.03
C GLN A 153 4.91 1.55 14.34
N PRO A 154 4.90 0.56 13.42
CA PRO A 154 5.67 -0.67 13.60
C PRO A 154 7.19 -0.38 13.68
N LYS A 155 7.88 -1.02 14.63
CA LYS A 155 9.34 -0.91 14.78
C LYS A 155 10.10 -1.46 13.55
N THR A 156 9.45 -2.22 12.69
CA THR A 156 10.00 -2.79 11.45
C THR A 156 10.05 -1.81 10.28
N THR A 157 9.37 -0.66 10.37
CA THR A 157 9.50 0.42 9.38
C THR A 157 10.82 1.17 9.59
N PHE A 158 11.34 1.83 8.55
CA PHE A 158 12.57 2.61 8.66
C PHE A 158 12.52 3.61 9.82
N ILE A 159 11.55 4.49 9.83
CA ILE A 159 11.41 5.49 10.90
C ILE A 159 11.12 4.83 12.26
N GLY A 160 10.30 3.76 12.29
CA GLY A 160 10.03 3.02 13.52
C GLY A 160 11.29 2.39 14.13
N SER A 161 12.20 1.86 13.30
CA SER A 161 13.49 1.31 13.75
C SER A 161 14.41 2.41 14.29
N VAL A 162 14.51 3.53 13.58
CA VAL A 162 15.28 4.71 13.99
C VAL A 162 14.81 5.23 15.36
N LEU A 163 13.51 5.44 15.51
CA LEU A 163 12.92 5.91 16.78
C LEU A 163 13.12 4.89 17.91
N SER A 164 13.01 3.60 17.62
CA SER A 164 13.24 2.54 18.61
C SER A 164 14.71 2.48 19.06
N GLU A 165 15.65 2.63 18.13
CA GLU A 165 17.09 2.69 18.42
C GLU A 165 17.42 3.93 19.26
N ALA A 166 16.97 5.11 18.84
CA ALA A 166 17.18 6.36 19.56
C ALA A 166 16.67 6.30 21.01
N ARG A 167 15.49 5.72 21.23
CA ARG A 167 14.92 5.55 22.57
C ARG A 167 15.71 4.57 23.44
N ARG A 168 16.31 3.55 22.83
CA ARG A 168 17.05 2.50 23.55
C ARG A 168 18.49 2.90 23.88
N THR A 169 19.16 3.62 22.97
CA THR A 169 20.62 3.88 23.03
C THR A 169 20.99 5.33 23.20
N GLY A 170 20.04 6.26 23.02
CA GLY A 170 20.32 7.70 22.94
C GLY A 170 20.97 8.12 21.61
N CYS A 171 21.31 7.20 20.74
CA CYS A 171 22.01 7.42 19.47
C CYS A 171 21.28 6.74 18.31
N VAL A 172 21.52 7.23 17.10
CA VAL A 172 21.04 6.62 15.85
C VAL A 172 22.22 6.42 14.91
N ASN A 173 22.47 5.17 14.51
CA ASN A 173 23.46 4.85 13.49
C ASN A 173 22.78 4.75 12.11
N ILE A 174 22.85 5.83 11.34
CA ILE A 174 22.39 5.82 9.95
C ILE A 174 23.56 5.33 9.08
N LYS A 175 23.48 4.08 8.62
CA LYS A 175 24.40 3.56 7.61
C LYS A 175 24.06 4.23 6.28
N GLN A 176 24.78 5.28 5.92
CA GLN A 176 24.72 5.78 4.56
C GLN A 176 25.38 4.75 3.62
N PRO A 177 24.79 4.45 2.46
CA PRO A 177 25.52 3.75 1.43
C PRO A 177 26.75 4.60 1.07
N PRO A 178 27.91 3.98 0.75
CA PRO A 178 29.09 4.72 0.35
C PRO A 178 28.72 5.62 -0.82
N THR A 179 28.93 6.91 -0.65
CA THR A 179 28.81 7.91 -1.71
C THR A 179 29.82 7.53 -2.79
N THR A 180 29.35 6.97 -3.90
CA THR A 180 30.17 6.82 -5.10
C THR A 180 30.40 8.22 -5.64
N THR A 181 31.46 8.87 -5.18
CA THR A 181 32.06 10.03 -5.86
C THR A 181 32.56 9.52 -7.20
N LYS A 182 31.88 9.87 -8.28
CA LYS A 182 32.45 9.91 -9.63
C LYS A 182 32.94 11.29 -9.90
#